data_51c2533873b6be2bc9b3c812f29c60d6
#
_entry.id   51c2533873b6be2bc9b3c812f29c60d6
#
_cell.length_a   1.000
_cell.length_b   1.000
_cell.length_c   1.000
_cell.angle_alpha   90.00
_cell.angle_beta   90.00
_cell.angle_gamma   90.00
#
_symmetry.space_group_name_H-M   'P 1'
#
loop_
_entity.id
_entity.type
_entity.pdbx_description
1 polymer ?
#
loop_
_entity_poly.entity_id
_entity_poly.type
_entity_poly.pdbx_seq_one_letter_code
_entity_poly.pdbx_strand_id
1 'polypeptide(L)'
;MLAASPKGTVPVLVLANGEVIDESIDIMRWALEQKDPEGWMASFEPGLLADYDSAFKHHLDRYKYAARYGEDPLAHRAAGLAMLLQLDAQLADRGYLGGNVRGFADIAIFPFVRQFAGVDPAWFEAEAPRNLRGWLDRLISSDVFERAMVRRTLWTADEI
;
A
#
# COMPACT_ATOMS: atom_id res chain seq x y z
N MET A 1 -6.76 -16.83 13.26
CA MET A 1 -6.06 -16.47 12.01
C MET A 1 -5.58 -17.72 11.28
N LEU A 2 -4.65 -18.54 11.80
CA LEU A 2 -4.18 -19.79 11.13
C LEU A 2 -5.28 -20.79 10.77
N ALA A 3 -6.38 -20.80 11.51
CA ALA A 3 -7.55 -21.63 11.18
C ALA A 3 -8.32 -21.13 9.94
N ALA A 4 -8.21 -19.84 9.63
CA ALA A 4 -8.88 -19.23 8.47
C ALA A 4 -7.96 -19.19 7.23
N SER A 5 -6.66 -18.88 7.41
CA SER A 5 -5.67 -18.88 6.34
C SER A 5 -4.38 -19.56 6.80
N PRO A 6 -3.93 -20.64 6.13
CA PRO A 6 -2.70 -21.34 6.46
C PRO A 6 -1.43 -20.52 6.19
N LYS A 7 -1.52 -19.44 5.38
CA LYS A 7 -0.39 -18.52 5.12
C LYS A 7 0.08 -17.82 6.40
N GLY A 8 -0.79 -17.64 7.40
CA GLY A 8 -0.46 -16.94 8.65
C GLY A 8 -0.15 -15.45 8.49
N THR A 9 -0.52 -14.88 7.36
CA THR A 9 -0.34 -13.45 7.03
C THR A 9 -1.64 -12.68 7.25
N VAL A 10 -1.55 -11.37 7.34
CA VAL A 10 -2.69 -10.44 7.39
C VAL A 10 -2.61 -9.48 6.19
N PRO A 11 -3.77 -9.02 5.71
CA PRO A 11 -5.14 -9.19 6.19
C PRO A 11 -5.77 -10.53 5.79
N VAL A 12 -6.80 -10.96 6.54
CA VAL A 12 -7.67 -12.09 6.19
C VAL A 12 -9.10 -11.66 6.39
N LEU A 13 -9.94 -11.83 5.37
CA LEU A 13 -11.38 -11.58 5.40
C LEU A 13 -12.12 -12.92 5.30
N VAL A 14 -12.99 -13.19 6.26
CA VAL A 14 -13.89 -14.37 6.25
C VAL A 14 -15.30 -13.86 6.01
N LEU A 15 -15.90 -14.29 4.90
CA LEU A 15 -17.26 -13.90 4.52
C LEU A 15 -18.31 -14.73 5.29
N ALA A 16 -19.54 -14.23 5.35
CA ALA A 16 -20.65 -14.90 6.04
C ALA A 16 -20.98 -16.32 5.48
N ASN A 17 -20.65 -16.58 4.22
CA ASN A 17 -20.78 -17.88 3.57
C ASN A 17 -19.61 -18.86 3.87
N GLY A 18 -18.62 -18.41 4.66
CA GLY A 18 -17.41 -19.17 5.00
C GLY A 18 -16.25 -19.06 3.99
N GLU A 19 -16.44 -18.31 2.90
CA GLU A 19 -15.35 -18.01 1.95
C GLU A 19 -14.27 -17.15 2.60
N VAL A 20 -13.00 -17.43 2.28
CA VAL A 20 -11.84 -16.71 2.83
C VAL A 20 -11.11 -16.00 1.71
N ILE A 21 -10.85 -14.69 1.89
CA ILE A 21 -10.03 -13.87 1.02
C ILE A 21 -8.82 -13.41 1.85
N ASP A 22 -7.61 -13.79 1.45
CA ASP A 22 -6.39 -13.59 2.25
C ASP A 22 -5.27 -12.79 1.54
N GLU A 23 -5.60 -12.12 0.42
CA GLU A 23 -4.74 -11.13 -0.22
C GLU A 23 -5.36 -9.75 -0.15
N SER A 24 -4.57 -8.74 0.22
CA SER A 24 -5.06 -7.37 0.41
C SER A 24 -5.70 -6.79 -0.85
N ILE A 25 -5.15 -7.06 -2.02
CA ILE A 25 -5.67 -6.60 -3.32
C ILE A 25 -7.03 -7.25 -3.61
N ASP A 26 -7.18 -8.53 -3.33
CA ASP A 26 -8.45 -9.24 -3.54
C ASP A 26 -9.53 -8.79 -2.56
N ILE A 27 -9.16 -8.50 -1.31
CA ILE A 27 -10.08 -7.89 -0.33
C ILE A 27 -10.53 -6.49 -0.81
N MET A 28 -9.61 -5.68 -1.33
CA MET A 28 -9.95 -4.37 -1.90
C MET A 28 -10.91 -4.50 -3.08
N ARG A 29 -10.63 -5.42 -4.02
CA ARG A 29 -11.52 -5.69 -5.16
C ARG A 29 -12.90 -6.13 -4.70
N TRP A 30 -12.96 -7.12 -3.82
CA TRP A 30 -14.22 -7.59 -3.25
C TRP A 30 -15.03 -6.45 -2.62
N ALA A 31 -14.39 -5.58 -1.83
CA ALA A 31 -15.07 -4.46 -1.17
C ALA A 31 -15.64 -3.45 -2.19
N LEU A 32 -14.87 -3.14 -3.24
CA LEU A 32 -15.31 -2.20 -4.27
C LEU A 32 -16.37 -2.80 -5.21
N GLU A 33 -16.36 -4.13 -5.43
CA GLU A 33 -17.45 -4.83 -6.13
C GLU A 33 -18.76 -4.75 -5.37
N GLN A 34 -18.74 -4.66 -4.01
CA GLN A 34 -19.94 -4.41 -3.22
C GLN A 34 -20.42 -2.96 -3.36
N LYS A 35 -19.49 -2.00 -3.33
CA LYS A 35 -19.79 -0.58 -3.41
C LYS A 35 -18.56 0.24 -3.77
N ASP A 36 -18.58 0.90 -4.92
CA ASP A 36 -17.51 1.79 -5.39
C ASP A 36 -18.06 3.21 -5.68
N PRO A 37 -18.36 4.01 -4.65
CA PRO A 37 -19.01 5.31 -4.82
C PRO A 37 -18.13 6.37 -5.49
N GLU A 38 -16.79 6.19 -5.46
CA GLU A 38 -15.83 7.10 -6.06
C GLU A 38 -15.26 6.58 -7.39
N GLY A 39 -15.66 5.38 -7.84
CA GLY A 39 -15.20 4.79 -9.10
C GLY A 39 -13.74 4.36 -9.11
N TRP A 40 -13.20 3.91 -7.99
CA TRP A 40 -11.79 3.55 -7.86
C TRP A 40 -11.36 2.40 -8.76
N MET A 41 -12.27 1.47 -9.06
CA MET A 41 -11.98 0.33 -9.95
C MET A 41 -11.58 0.74 -11.37
N ALA A 42 -11.93 1.96 -11.82
CA ALA A 42 -11.54 2.48 -13.13
C ALA A 42 -10.01 2.63 -13.29
N SER A 43 -9.26 2.71 -12.19
CA SER A 43 -7.78 2.80 -12.19
C SER A 43 -7.11 1.50 -11.72
N PHE A 44 -7.76 0.36 -11.86
CA PHE A 44 -7.17 -0.94 -11.55
C PHE A 44 -6.15 -1.34 -12.62
N GLU A 45 -4.87 -1.35 -12.24
CA GLU A 45 -3.74 -1.69 -13.12
C GLU A 45 -2.97 -2.90 -12.56
N PRO A 46 -3.33 -4.14 -12.96
CA PRO A 46 -2.76 -5.36 -12.40
C PRO A 46 -1.23 -5.44 -12.49
N GLY A 47 -0.64 -4.98 -13.61
CA GLY A 47 0.81 -5.02 -13.82
C GLY A 47 1.55 -4.13 -12.81
N LEU A 48 1.14 -2.88 -12.68
CA LEU A 48 1.72 -1.94 -11.72
C LEU A 48 1.58 -2.46 -10.28
N LEU A 49 0.42 -3.01 -9.92
CA LEU A 49 0.19 -3.55 -8.58
C LEU A 49 1.07 -4.76 -8.29
N ALA A 50 1.27 -5.66 -9.27
CA ALA A 50 2.15 -6.81 -9.13
C ALA A 50 3.61 -6.41 -8.91
N ASP A 51 4.09 -5.37 -9.61
CA ASP A 51 5.45 -4.84 -9.43
C ASP A 51 5.68 -4.32 -8.01
N TYR A 52 4.67 -3.63 -7.43
CA TYR A 52 4.78 -3.10 -6.06
C TYR A 52 4.61 -4.17 -5.00
N ASP A 53 3.73 -5.15 -5.19
CA ASP A 53 3.54 -6.26 -4.25
C ASP A 53 4.67 -7.31 -4.30
N SER A 54 5.50 -7.30 -5.34
CA SER A 54 6.64 -8.19 -5.48
C SER A 54 7.98 -7.45 -5.36
N ALA A 55 8.45 -6.84 -6.43
CA ALA A 55 9.78 -6.25 -6.50
C ALA A 55 9.97 -5.07 -5.52
N PHE A 56 9.01 -4.13 -5.47
CA PHE A 56 9.12 -3.02 -4.53
C PHE A 56 9.07 -3.48 -3.08
N LYS A 57 8.13 -4.36 -2.75
CA LYS A 57 8.00 -4.94 -1.41
C LYS A 57 9.26 -5.70 -0.99
N HIS A 58 9.91 -6.43 -1.90
CA HIS A 58 11.19 -7.08 -1.65
C HIS A 58 12.25 -6.07 -1.16
N HIS A 59 12.40 -4.94 -1.85
CA HIS A 59 13.34 -3.90 -1.47
C HIS A 59 12.91 -3.16 -0.20
N LEU A 60 11.64 -2.85 -0.05
CA LEU A 60 11.09 -2.23 1.16
C LEU A 60 11.38 -3.06 2.41
N ASP A 61 11.11 -4.37 2.37
CA ASP A 61 11.30 -5.25 3.53
C ASP A 61 12.77 -5.30 3.95
N ARG A 62 13.71 -5.34 2.99
CA ARG A 62 15.16 -5.36 3.25
C ARG A 62 15.73 -4.03 3.70
N TYR A 63 15.17 -2.94 3.22
CA TYR A 63 15.50 -1.60 3.71
C TYR A 63 14.98 -1.39 5.13
N LYS A 64 13.71 -1.74 5.39
CA LYS A 64 13.03 -1.53 6.68
C LYS A 64 13.50 -2.47 7.79
N TYR A 65 13.79 -3.72 7.44
CA TYR A 65 14.15 -4.77 8.39
C TYR A 65 15.56 -5.31 8.13
N ALA A 66 16.52 -4.43 7.85
CA ALA A 66 17.88 -4.76 7.46
C ALA A 66 18.54 -5.81 8.38
N ALA A 67 18.38 -5.68 9.70
CA ALA A 67 18.92 -6.63 10.68
C ALA A 67 18.37 -8.07 10.51
N ARG A 68 17.21 -8.24 9.88
CA ARG A 68 16.59 -9.56 9.64
C ARG A 68 17.21 -10.26 8.43
N TYR A 69 17.63 -9.50 7.42
CA TYR A 69 18.08 -10.05 6.15
C TYR A 69 19.60 -10.09 6.02
N GLY A 70 20.35 -9.25 6.75
CA GLY A 70 21.81 -9.21 6.69
C GLY A 70 22.36 -8.65 5.37
N GLU A 71 21.52 -7.98 4.58
CA GLU A 71 21.87 -7.35 3.32
C GLU A 71 22.10 -5.83 3.50
N ASP A 72 22.74 -5.16 2.53
CA ASP A 72 22.95 -3.72 2.58
C ASP A 72 21.64 -2.95 2.40
N PRO A 73 21.09 -2.29 3.43
CA PRO A 73 19.85 -1.55 3.32
C PRO A 73 19.92 -0.37 2.34
N LEU A 74 21.09 0.21 2.12
CA LEU A 74 21.25 1.35 1.21
C LEU A 74 21.16 0.92 -0.25
N ALA A 75 21.59 -0.28 -0.60
CA ALA A 75 21.38 -0.86 -1.92
C ALA A 75 19.88 -1.06 -2.20
N HIS A 76 19.13 -1.57 -1.22
CA HIS A 76 17.69 -1.74 -1.34
C HIS A 76 16.94 -0.42 -1.35
N ARG A 77 17.39 0.59 -0.60
CA ARG A 77 16.88 1.96 -0.68
C ARG A 77 17.06 2.55 -2.08
N ALA A 78 18.23 2.40 -2.67
CA ALA A 78 18.51 2.91 -4.02
C ALA A 78 17.63 2.21 -5.08
N ALA A 79 17.48 0.89 -5.01
CA ALA A 79 16.62 0.14 -5.91
C ALA A 79 15.13 0.53 -5.73
N GLY A 80 14.64 0.69 -4.51
CA GLY A 80 13.31 1.19 -4.24
C GLY A 80 13.09 2.61 -4.78
N LEU A 81 14.06 3.51 -4.59
CA LEU A 81 13.99 4.87 -5.16
C LEU A 81 13.90 4.86 -6.69
N ALA A 82 14.62 3.96 -7.37
CA ALA A 82 14.55 3.85 -8.83
C ALA A 82 13.12 3.51 -9.31
N MET A 83 12.40 2.65 -8.60
CA MET A 83 10.99 2.36 -8.88
C MET A 83 10.09 3.56 -8.57
N LEU A 84 10.36 4.28 -7.48
CA LEU A 84 9.61 5.48 -7.10
C LEU A 84 9.79 6.64 -8.09
N LEU A 85 10.94 6.76 -8.76
CA LEU A 85 11.17 7.72 -9.85
C LEU A 85 10.26 7.45 -11.05
N GLN A 86 9.99 6.18 -11.36
CA GLN A 86 9.04 5.83 -12.41
C GLN A 86 7.60 6.21 -12.02
N LEU A 87 7.25 6.03 -10.75
CA LEU A 87 5.95 6.45 -10.22
C LEU A 87 5.80 7.98 -10.26
N ASP A 88 6.84 8.73 -9.89
CA ASP A 88 6.86 10.20 -9.97
C ASP A 88 6.60 10.70 -11.39
N ALA A 89 7.19 10.05 -12.40
CA ALA A 89 6.98 10.41 -13.79
C ALA A 89 5.50 10.24 -14.21
N GLN A 90 4.81 9.21 -13.70
CA GLN A 90 3.37 9.03 -13.95
C GLN A 90 2.51 10.10 -13.25
N LEU A 91 2.98 10.62 -12.12
CA LEU A 91 2.31 11.64 -11.32
C LEU A 91 2.52 13.06 -11.86
N ALA A 92 3.48 13.30 -12.75
CA ALA A 92 3.90 14.63 -13.19
C ALA A 92 2.76 15.45 -13.82
N ASP A 93 1.93 14.80 -14.65
CA ASP A 93 0.81 15.44 -15.35
C ASP A 93 -0.55 15.12 -14.71
N ARG A 94 -0.55 14.39 -13.62
CA ARG A 94 -1.76 13.89 -12.96
C ARG A 94 -1.60 14.06 -11.45
N GLY A 95 -2.67 14.32 -10.75
CA GLY A 95 -2.61 14.40 -9.30
C GLY A 95 -2.48 13.03 -8.62
N TYR A 96 -2.91 11.98 -9.32
CA TYR A 96 -2.99 10.60 -8.84
C TYR A 96 -2.61 9.60 -9.94
N LEU A 97 -2.33 8.36 -9.56
CA LEU A 97 -1.97 7.30 -10.51
C LEU A 97 -3.11 6.98 -11.48
N GLY A 98 -4.34 7.01 -11.01
CA GLY A 98 -5.54 6.84 -11.82
C GLY A 98 -5.94 8.08 -12.65
N GLY A 99 -5.24 9.22 -12.52
CA GLY A 99 -5.57 10.46 -13.24
C GLY A 99 -5.71 11.67 -12.32
N ASN A 100 -6.84 12.39 -12.42
CA ASN A 100 -7.06 13.62 -11.64
C ASN A 100 -7.73 13.38 -10.27
N VAL A 101 -8.18 12.15 -10.02
CA VAL A 101 -8.79 11.72 -8.77
C VAL A 101 -8.11 10.45 -8.27
N ARG A 102 -8.12 10.26 -6.95
CA ARG A 102 -7.59 9.04 -6.35
C ARG A 102 -8.38 7.82 -6.83
N GLY A 103 -7.69 6.69 -6.97
CA GLY A 103 -8.31 5.46 -7.40
C GLY A 103 -7.66 4.23 -6.79
N PHE A 104 -7.97 3.05 -7.34
CA PHE A 104 -7.48 1.78 -6.84
C PHE A 104 -5.96 1.72 -6.74
N ALA A 105 -5.25 2.10 -7.81
CA ALA A 105 -3.79 2.07 -7.85
C ALA A 105 -3.17 2.95 -6.74
N ASP A 106 -3.74 4.14 -6.49
CA ASP A 106 -3.27 5.02 -5.44
C ASP A 106 -3.36 4.36 -4.07
N ILE A 107 -4.52 3.82 -3.74
CA ILE A 107 -4.79 3.24 -2.41
C ILE A 107 -4.01 1.93 -2.20
N ALA A 108 -3.81 1.13 -3.25
CA ALA A 108 -3.07 -0.12 -3.16
C ALA A 108 -1.55 0.09 -3.02
N ILE A 109 -0.98 1.12 -3.69
CA ILE A 109 0.46 1.40 -3.67
C ILE A 109 0.86 2.28 -2.49
N PHE A 110 0.00 3.19 -2.07
CA PHE A 110 0.25 4.12 -0.97
C PHE A 110 0.85 3.49 0.31
N PRO A 111 0.38 2.34 0.83
CA PRO A 111 0.93 1.75 2.05
C PRO A 111 2.40 1.35 1.92
N PHE A 112 2.84 0.92 0.74
CA PHE A 112 4.23 0.57 0.46
C PHE A 112 5.11 1.82 0.47
N VAL A 113 4.71 2.87 -0.26
CA VAL A 113 5.46 4.14 -0.34
C VAL A 113 5.52 4.82 1.02
N ARG A 114 4.42 4.85 1.76
CA ARG A 114 4.38 5.42 3.12
C ARG A 114 5.32 4.69 4.07
N GLN A 115 5.39 3.35 4.00
CA GLN A 115 6.31 2.58 4.81
C GLN A 115 7.77 2.84 4.42
N PHE A 116 8.06 2.96 3.12
CA PHE A 116 9.38 3.26 2.61
C PHE A 116 9.86 4.65 3.09
N ALA A 117 9.03 5.67 2.96
CA ALA A 117 9.28 7.02 3.46
C ALA A 117 9.49 7.05 4.99
N GLY A 118 8.77 6.21 5.72
CA GLY A 118 8.84 6.14 7.18
C GLY A 118 10.09 5.46 7.74
N VAL A 119 10.94 4.83 6.91
CA VAL A 119 12.21 4.23 7.38
C VAL A 119 13.24 5.31 7.71
N ASP A 120 13.40 6.31 6.86
CA ASP A 120 14.23 7.49 7.04
C ASP A 120 13.51 8.73 6.47
N PRO A 121 12.64 9.36 7.26
CA PRO A 121 11.84 10.48 6.78
C PRO A 121 12.68 11.68 6.34
N ALA A 122 13.81 11.94 7.00
CA ALA A 122 14.67 13.07 6.65
C ALA A 122 15.35 12.88 5.29
N TRP A 123 15.84 11.68 5.03
CA TRP A 123 16.38 11.31 3.72
C TRP A 123 15.29 11.36 2.65
N PHE A 124 14.11 10.81 2.92
CA PHE A 124 13.02 10.81 1.95
C PHE A 124 12.57 12.22 1.59
N GLU A 125 12.49 13.13 2.56
CA GLU A 125 12.16 14.54 2.31
C GLU A 125 13.21 15.24 1.44
N ALA A 126 14.49 14.91 1.61
CA ALA A 126 15.57 15.51 0.85
C ALA A 126 15.70 14.94 -0.57
N GLU A 127 15.53 13.65 -0.76
CA GLU A 127 15.93 12.92 -1.98
C GLU A 127 14.76 12.44 -2.84
N ALA A 128 13.56 12.26 -2.25
CA ALA A 128 12.42 11.78 -3.01
C ALA A 128 11.89 12.87 -3.96
N PRO A 129 11.44 12.49 -5.16
CA PRO A 129 10.99 13.43 -6.16
C PRO A 129 9.70 14.16 -5.74
N ARG A 130 9.53 15.37 -6.25
CA ARG A 130 8.51 16.32 -5.79
C ARG A 130 7.08 15.83 -5.99
N ASN A 131 6.77 15.24 -7.15
CA ASN A 131 5.39 14.83 -7.45
C ASN A 131 4.99 13.68 -6.53
N LEU A 132 5.91 12.74 -6.29
CA LEU A 132 5.71 11.61 -5.39
C LEU A 132 5.46 12.09 -3.94
N ARG A 133 6.26 13.03 -3.44
CA ARG A 133 6.05 13.61 -2.10
C ARG A 133 4.69 14.28 -1.99
N GLY A 134 4.34 15.13 -2.94
CA GLY A 134 3.04 15.79 -2.97
C GLY A 134 1.86 14.80 -3.08
N TRP A 135 2.01 13.69 -3.80
CA TRP A 135 1.03 12.62 -3.85
C TRP A 135 0.90 11.91 -2.50
N LEU A 136 2.03 11.56 -1.88
CA LEU A 136 2.06 10.92 -0.56
C LEU A 136 1.39 11.81 0.50
N ASP A 137 1.71 13.10 0.53
CA ASP A 137 1.15 14.06 1.48
C ASP A 137 -0.37 14.21 1.31
N ARG A 138 -0.86 14.28 0.05
CA ARG A 138 -2.31 14.35 -0.21
C ARG A 138 -3.05 13.11 0.31
N LEU A 139 -2.45 11.92 0.18
CA LEU A 139 -3.07 10.70 0.66
C LEU A 139 -3.02 10.58 2.19
N ILE A 140 -1.91 10.96 2.82
CA ILE A 140 -1.79 11.00 4.30
C ILE A 140 -2.79 12.00 4.90
N SER A 141 -3.00 13.15 4.26
CA SER A 141 -3.91 14.19 4.74
C SER A 141 -5.37 13.94 4.36
N SER A 142 -5.68 12.81 3.73
CA SER A 142 -7.03 12.50 3.29
C SER A 142 -7.93 12.02 4.44
N ASP A 143 -9.21 12.36 4.36
CA ASP A 143 -10.25 11.89 5.28
C ASP A 143 -10.37 10.35 5.31
N VAL A 144 -10.11 9.70 4.17
CA VAL A 144 -10.11 8.24 4.06
C VAL A 144 -8.98 7.64 4.89
N PHE A 145 -7.77 8.20 4.80
CA PHE A 145 -6.64 7.74 5.59
C PHE A 145 -6.86 8.00 7.08
N GLU A 146 -7.32 9.19 7.45
CA GLU A 146 -7.64 9.52 8.83
C GLU A 146 -8.62 8.52 9.44
N ARG A 147 -9.72 8.22 8.74
CA ARG A 147 -10.71 7.22 9.18
C ARG A 147 -10.15 5.81 9.25
N ALA A 148 -9.29 5.41 8.30
CA ALA A 148 -8.66 4.09 8.28
C ALA A 148 -7.68 3.89 9.44
N MET A 149 -7.03 4.97 9.93
CA MET A 149 -6.04 4.94 10.99
C MET A 149 -6.62 5.05 12.41
N VAL A 150 -7.94 5.19 12.55
CA VAL A 150 -8.59 5.14 13.86
C VAL A 150 -8.36 3.78 14.52
N ARG A 151 -7.72 3.79 15.69
CA ARG A 151 -7.52 2.57 16.48
C ARG A 151 -8.87 2.01 16.93
N ARG A 152 -9.10 0.75 16.64
CA ARG A 152 -10.25 -0.01 17.12
C ARG A 152 -9.85 -0.84 18.34
N THR A 153 -10.81 -1.14 19.21
CA THR A 153 -10.66 -2.15 20.27
C THR A 153 -10.29 -3.50 19.65
N LEU A 154 -9.43 -4.24 20.35
CA LEU A 154 -9.13 -5.61 19.93
C LEU A 154 -10.42 -6.44 20.00
N TRP A 155 -10.71 -7.16 18.92
CA TRP A 155 -11.81 -8.11 18.91
C TRP A 155 -11.51 -9.28 19.87
N THR A 156 -12.51 -9.66 20.69
CA THR A 156 -12.47 -10.84 21.56
C THR A 156 -13.62 -11.78 21.18
N ALA A 157 -13.38 -13.10 21.30
CA ALA A 157 -14.35 -14.12 20.90
C ALA A 157 -15.65 -14.12 21.74
N ASP A 158 -15.65 -13.39 22.86
CA ASP A 158 -16.77 -13.35 23.80
C ASP A 158 -17.82 -12.26 23.45
N GLU A 159 -17.65 -11.56 22.32
CA GLU A 159 -18.54 -10.47 21.88
C GLU A 159 -19.54 -10.89 20.76
N ILE A 160 -19.82 -12.21 20.60
CA ILE A 160 -20.83 -12.73 19.67
C ILE A 160 -22.03 -13.30 20.44
#